data_96755e413b06bbba25b6a7196aeb6298
#
_entry.id   96755e413b06bbba25b6a7196aeb6298
#
_cell.length_a   1.000
_cell.length_b   1.000
_cell.length_c   1.000
_cell.angle_alpha   90.00
_cell.angle_beta   90.00
_cell.angle_gamma   90.00
#
_symmetry.space_group_name_H-M   'P 1'
#
loop_
_entity.id
_entity.type
_entity.pdbx_description
1 polymer ?
#
loop_
_entity_poly.entity_id
_entity_poly.type
_entity_poly.pdbx_seq_one_letter_code
_entity_poly.pdbx_strand_id
1 'polypeptide(L)'
;MPDHPARRLWAALEALHDVTYFAEGVRPAGISLGLRGFWMTYFAFRAAPLGPVPAGPVVAAFAGFQPAMVAKALPDAWSRTTPQACLDARTRVSAAALREVGADPDACDRAAAILGPVAAAADPTGRPLFAANAAVAPVGDALGRLWQLATTLREHRGDGHIAAMVSEGITGLEAHLLQAAAGRFPQAVIRQVRGWSEGEWAAAADAMCARGLVSRDGTASPDGAAAADDALSLTPAGRAVLVTIEAHTDERAWSGGLAVLGERGVEQVLALLGPSARAVAASGMLPAINPTGLPYPS
;
A
#
# COMPACT_ATOMS: atom_id res chain seq x y z
N MET A 1 -13.93 -6.32 8.35
CA MET A 1 -13.90 -7.43 9.31
C MET A 1 -12.44 -7.74 9.61
N PRO A 2 -11.92 -7.43 10.82
CA PRO A 2 -10.49 -7.64 11.14
C PRO A 2 -10.04 -9.10 11.03
N ASP A 3 -10.97 -10.03 11.19
CA ASP A 3 -10.67 -11.48 11.21
C ASP A 3 -10.71 -12.15 9.83
N HIS A 4 -10.97 -11.43 8.76
CA HIS A 4 -11.01 -12.02 7.42
C HIS A 4 -9.61 -12.55 7.03
N PRO A 5 -9.46 -13.82 6.57
CA PRO A 5 -8.15 -14.43 6.29
C PRO A 5 -7.28 -13.60 5.35
N ALA A 6 -7.88 -13.04 4.29
CA ALA A 6 -7.15 -12.17 3.34
C ALA A 6 -6.60 -10.91 4.03
N ARG A 7 -7.32 -10.31 5.00
CA ARG A 7 -6.87 -9.14 5.73
C ARG A 7 -5.70 -9.46 6.67
N ARG A 8 -5.82 -10.56 7.38
CA ARG A 8 -4.77 -11.02 8.30
C ARG A 8 -3.47 -11.30 7.56
N LEU A 9 -3.57 -12.00 6.42
CA LEU A 9 -2.40 -12.26 5.58
C LEU A 9 -1.82 -10.97 4.99
N TRP A 10 -2.68 -10.08 4.47
CA TRP A 10 -2.26 -8.78 3.97
C TRP A 10 -1.49 -7.98 5.02
N ALA A 11 -1.92 -7.93 6.25
CA ALA A 11 -1.24 -7.18 7.31
C ALA A 11 0.22 -7.61 7.49
N ALA A 12 0.50 -8.91 7.44
CA ALA A 12 1.86 -9.43 7.50
C ALA A 12 2.66 -9.12 6.22
N LEU A 13 2.04 -9.29 5.04
CA LEU A 13 2.69 -9.03 3.76
C LEU A 13 2.97 -7.54 3.54
N GLU A 14 2.08 -6.65 3.97
CA GLU A 14 2.26 -5.20 3.87
C GLU A 14 3.47 -4.73 4.68
N ALA A 15 3.62 -5.18 5.93
CA ALA A 15 4.77 -4.85 6.74
C ALA A 15 6.09 -5.25 6.07
N LEU A 16 6.15 -6.45 5.50
CA LEU A 16 7.33 -6.93 4.77
C LEU A 16 7.56 -6.18 3.45
N HIS A 17 6.48 -5.78 2.77
CA HIS A 17 6.56 -5.01 1.54
C HIS A 17 7.08 -3.58 1.79
N ASP A 18 6.60 -2.90 2.83
CA ASP A 18 6.83 -1.47 3.06
C ASP A 18 8.31 -1.11 3.30
N VAL A 19 9.17 -2.08 3.65
CA VAL A 19 10.61 -1.85 3.78
C VAL A 19 11.24 -1.26 2.52
N THR A 20 10.65 -1.53 1.33
CA THR A 20 11.11 -0.98 0.05
C THR A 20 10.97 0.55 -0.06
N TYR A 21 10.20 1.18 0.82
CA TYR A 21 9.98 2.62 0.82
C TYR A 21 10.72 3.33 1.93
N PHE A 22 10.86 2.69 3.09
CA PHE A 22 11.25 3.34 4.34
C PHE A 22 12.59 2.86 4.90
N ALA A 23 13.13 1.72 4.43
CA ALA A 23 14.45 1.27 4.87
C ALA A 23 15.53 2.30 4.52
N GLU A 24 16.52 2.44 5.40
CA GLU A 24 17.59 3.44 5.28
C GLU A 24 18.33 3.33 3.95
N GLY A 25 18.53 2.12 3.43
CA GLY A 25 19.19 1.86 2.15
C GLY A 25 18.44 2.31 0.89
N VAL A 26 17.14 2.63 0.99
CA VAL A 26 16.30 2.97 -0.19
C VAL A 26 16.73 4.29 -0.83
N ARG A 27 16.95 5.33 -0.02
CA ARG A 27 17.37 6.63 -0.53
C ARG A 27 18.75 6.60 -1.21
N PRO A 28 19.81 6.01 -0.61
CA PRO A 28 21.09 5.83 -1.28
C PRO A 28 20.98 5.04 -2.59
N ALA A 29 20.18 3.97 -2.62
CA ALA A 29 19.96 3.19 -3.84
C ALA A 29 19.28 4.01 -4.94
N GLY A 30 18.28 4.82 -4.61
CA GLY A 30 17.67 5.74 -5.58
C GLY A 30 18.67 6.76 -6.13
N ILE A 31 19.48 7.37 -5.27
CA ILE A 31 20.51 8.31 -5.67
C ILE A 31 21.55 7.66 -6.60
N SER A 32 22.00 6.44 -6.32
CA SER A 32 22.95 5.71 -7.17
C SER A 32 22.41 5.41 -8.58
N LEU A 33 21.09 5.39 -8.73
CA LEU A 33 20.40 5.27 -10.03
C LEU A 33 20.11 6.63 -10.70
N GLY A 34 20.56 7.75 -10.12
CA GLY A 34 20.30 9.10 -10.61
C GLY A 34 18.92 9.64 -10.27
N LEU A 35 18.14 8.94 -9.45
CA LEU A 35 16.80 9.38 -9.03
C LEU A 35 16.89 10.53 -8.00
N ARG A 36 15.95 11.46 -8.06
CA ARG A 36 15.96 12.68 -7.24
C ARG A 36 15.00 12.57 -6.06
N GLY A 37 15.58 12.48 -4.86
CA GLY A 37 14.82 12.51 -3.62
C GLY A 37 13.90 11.30 -3.41
N PHE A 38 13.08 11.39 -2.35
CA PHE A 38 12.22 10.30 -1.92
C PHE A 38 11.14 9.93 -2.95
N TRP A 39 10.39 10.94 -3.44
CA TRP A 39 9.20 10.67 -4.26
C TRP A 39 9.54 10.13 -5.65
N MET A 40 10.61 10.59 -6.28
CA MET A 40 11.01 10.02 -7.57
C MET A 40 11.46 8.56 -7.40
N THR A 41 12.19 8.24 -6.32
CA THR A 41 12.57 6.86 -5.99
C THR A 41 11.33 6.00 -5.71
N TYR A 42 10.39 6.49 -4.89
CA TYR A 42 9.14 5.81 -4.58
C TYR A 42 8.36 5.46 -5.85
N PHE A 43 8.11 6.47 -6.71
CA PHE A 43 7.33 6.24 -7.94
C PHE A 43 8.07 5.34 -8.93
N ALA A 44 9.37 5.51 -9.11
CA ALA A 44 10.16 4.68 -10.00
C ALA A 44 10.20 3.22 -9.52
N PHE A 45 10.47 2.97 -8.24
CA PHE A 45 10.54 1.61 -7.69
C PHE A 45 9.21 0.88 -7.76
N ARG A 46 8.11 1.57 -7.42
CA ARG A 46 6.78 0.96 -7.44
C ARG A 46 6.24 0.77 -8.85
N ALA A 47 6.53 1.70 -9.78
CA ALA A 47 6.06 1.61 -11.17
C ALA A 47 6.95 0.73 -12.06
N ALA A 48 8.18 0.40 -11.66
CA ALA A 48 9.14 -0.36 -12.46
C ALA A 48 8.57 -1.64 -13.11
N PRO A 49 7.71 -2.44 -12.45
CA PRO A 49 7.11 -3.61 -13.10
C PRO A 49 6.27 -3.30 -14.33
N LEU A 50 5.67 -2.11 -14.40
CA LEU A 50 4.88 -1.66 -15.55
C LEU A 50 5.75 -1.30 -16.77
N GLY A 51 7.09 -1.29 -16.62
CA GLY A 51 8.00 -0.80 -17.63
C GLY A 51 8.12 0.75 -17.63
N PRO A 52 8.71 1.35 -18.69
CA PRO A 52 8.95 2.77 -18.77
C PRO A 52 7.69 3.55 -19.17
N VAL A 53 6.60 3.35 -18.42
CA VAL A 53 5.30 3.98 -18.67
C VAL A 53 5.30 5.47 -18.32
N PRO A 54 4.47 6.30 -19.01
CA PRO A 54 4.25 7.69 -18.64
C PRO A 54 3.42 7.80 -17.33
N ALA A 55 3.23 9.04 -16.85
CA ALA A 55 2.52 9.27 -15.60
C ALA A 55 1.06 8.76 -15.57
N GLY A 56 0.32 8.83 -16.67
CA GLY A 56 -1.11 8.51 -16.73
C GLY A 56 -1.47 7.12 -16.18
N PRO A 57 -0.88 6.01 -16.67
CA PRO A 57 -1.10 4.68 -16.12
C PRO A 57 -0.75 4.56 -14.63
N VAL A 58 0.29 5.27 -14.18
CA VAL A 58 0.72 5.25 -12.77
C VAL A 58 -0.26 6.04 -11.89
N VAL A 59 -0.77 7.17 -12.36
CA VAL A 59 -1.83 7.93 -11.68
C VAL A 59 -3.06 7.04 -11.46
N ALA A 60 -3.48 6.32 -12.49
CA ALA A 60 -4.63 5.42 -12.39
C ALA A 60 -4.38 4.27 -11.41
N ALA A 61 -3.20 3.64 -11.46
CA ALA A 61 -2.85 2.49 -10.61
C ALA A 61 -2.52 2.87 -9.15
N PHE A 62 -2.09 4.11 -8.89
CA PHE A 62 -1.75 4.57 -7.53
C PHE A 62 -2.84 5.40 -6.87
N ALA A 63 -3.88 5.73 -7.58
CA ALA A 63 -5.15 6.39 -7.24
C ALA A 63 -5.13 7.52 -6.18
N GLY A 64 -4.47 7.33 -5.04
CA GLY A 64 -4.49 8.29 -3.92
C GLY A 64 -3.52 9.47 -4.04
N PHE A 65 -2.62 9.48 -5.04
CA PHE A 65 -1.67 10.58 -5.24
C PHE A 65 -2.24 11.65 -6.16
N GLN A 66 -1.92 12.91 -5.87
CA GLN A 66 -2.25 14.03 -6.76
C GLN A 66 -1.50 13.83 -8.10
N PRO A 67 -2.20 13.92 -9.25
CA PRO A 67 -1.62 13.57 -10.55
C PRO A 67 -0.34 14.33 -10.92
N ALA A 68 -0.25 15.63 -10.60
CA ALA A 68 0.94 16.43 -10.89
C ALA A 68 2.15 15.99 -10.06
N MET A 69 1.94 15.41 -8.88
CA MET A 69 3.01 14.84 -8.06
C MET A 69 3.66 13.64 -8.75
N VAL A 70 2.85 12.75 -9.34
CA VAL A 70 3.33 11.63 -10.16
C VAL A 70 4.03 12.13 -11.40
N ALA A 71 3.44 13.12 -12.10
CA ALA A 71 3.97 13.69 -13.34
C ALA A 71 5.32 14.41 -13.16
N LYS A 72 5.63 14.89 -11.96
CA LYS A 72 6.96 15.45 -11.63
C LYS A 72 8.05 14.37 -11.57
N ALA A 73 7.68 13.13 -11.28
CA ALA A 73 8.63 12.03 -11.16
C ALA A 73 8.74 11.23 -12.46
N LEU A 74 7.63 11.01 -13.15
CA LEU A 74 7.53 10.19 -14.34
C LEU A 74 7.00 11.05 -15.52
N PRO A 75 7.62 10.99 -16.72
CA PRO A 75 8.61 9.98 -17.14
C PRO A 75 10.08 10.35 -16.84
N ASP A 76 10.40 11.47 -16.15
CA ASP A 76 11.79 11.93 -15.94
C ASP A 76 12.69 10.83 -15.31
N ALA A 77 12.16 10.01 -14.40
CA ALA A 77 12.89 8.88 -13.83
C ALA A 77 13.45 7.93 -14.93
N TRP A 78 12.69 7.68 -15.99
CA TRP A 78 13.10 6.77 -17.07
C TRP A 78 14.15 7.36 -18.02
N SER A 79 14.40 8.66 -17.97
CA SER A 79 15.55 9.29 -18.64
C SER A 79 16.85 9.11 -17.85
N ARG A 80 16.78 8.72 -16.57
CA ARG A 80 17.91 8.59 -15.64
C ARG A 80 18.32 7.16 -15.42
N THR A 81 17.35 6.25 -15.40
CA THR A 81 17.56 4.84 -15.10
C THR A 81 16.55 3.98 -15.85
N THR A 82 16.74 2.67 -15.80
CA THR A 82 15.83 1.71 -16.43
C THR A 82 14.91 1.07 -15.39
N PRO A 83 13.70 0.62 -15.79
CA PRO A 83 12.85 -0.18 -14.91
C PRO A 83 13.58 -1.40 -14.31
N GLN A 84 14.40 -2.10 -15.11
CA GLN A 84 15.16 -3.27 -14.61
C GLN A 84 16.14 -2.87 -13.50
N ALA A 85 16.87 -1.78 -13.63
CA ALA A 85 17.77 -1.30 -12.59
C ALA A 85 17.01 -0.94 -11.30
N CYS A 86 15.78 -0.39 -11.42
CA CYS A 86 14.91 -0.14 -10.28
C CYS A 86 14.43 -1.45 -9.63
N LEU A 87 14.05 -2.47 -10.41
CA LEU A 87 13.66 -3.79 -9.91
C LEU A 87 14.80 -4.45 -9.12
N ASP A 88 16.02 -4.44 -9.68
CA ASP A 88 17.20 -5.01 -9.03
C ASP A 88 17.54 -4.26 -7.72
N ALA A 89 17.47 -2.93 -7.75
CA ALA A 89 17.76 -2.10 -6.58
C ALA A 89 16.73 -2.31 -5.47
N ARG A 90 15.43 -2.24 -5.77
CA ARG A 90 14.38 -2.41 -4.77
C ARG A 90 14.43 -3.79 -4.11
N THR A 91 14.66 -4.87 -4.89
CA THR A 91 14.82 -6.23 -4.34
C THR A 91 16.02 -6.31 -3.40
N ARG A 92 17.16 -5.76 -3.79
CA ARG A 92 18.38 -5.78 -3.00
C ARG A 92 18.23 -5.03 -1.67
N VAL A 93 17.69 -3.80 -1.71
CA VAL A 93 17.52 -3.01 -0.48
C VAL A 93 16.48 -3.61 0.45
N SER A 94 15.41 -4.19 -0.09
CA SER A 94 14.38 -4.85 0.72
C SER A 94 14.90 -6.13 1.38
N ALA A 95 15.64 -6.96 0.64
CA ALA A 95 16.28 -8.14 1.22
C ALA A 95 17.31 -7.76 2.32
N ALA A 96 18.06 -6.67 2.12
CA ALA A 96 18.99 -6.17 3.12
C ALA A 96 18.25 -5.69 4.39
N ALA A 97 17.15 -4.94 4.24
CA ALA A 97 16.34 -4.47 5.36
C ALA A 97 15.71 -5.63 6.15
N LEU A 98 15.19 -6.65 5.45
CA LEU A 98 14.65 -7.84 6.12
C LEU A 98 15.74 -8.60 6.89
N ARG A 99 16.96 -8.66 6.36
CA ARG A 99 18.10 -9.27 7.05
C ARG A 99 18.52 -8.49 8.29
N GLU A 100 18.50 -7.16 8.20
CA GLU A 100 18.84 -6.26 9.32
C GLU A 100 17.89 -6.44 10.51
N VAL A 101 16.60 -6.63 10.27
CA VAL A 101 15.62 -6.93 11.34
C VAL A 101 15.63 -8.40 11.78
N GLY A 102 16.53 -9.23 11.29
CA GLY A 102 16.68 -10.63 11.70
C GLY A 102 15.60 -11.56 11.14
N ALA A 103 15.03 -11.26 9.95
CA ALA A 103 14.12 -12.19 9.31
C ALA A 103 14.79 -13.55 9.05
N ASP A 104 14.11 -14.64 9.41
CA ASP A 104 14.60 -16.01 9.23
C ASP A 104 14.54 -16.43 7.75
N PRO A 105 15.68 -16.68 7.07
CA PRO A 105 15.69 -17.05 5.67
C PRO A 105 14.98 -18.39 5.39
N ASP A 106 15.06 -19.36 6.30
CA ASP A 106 14.43 -20.67 6.12
C ASP A 106 12.90 -20.57 6.23
N ALA A 107 12.39 -19.76 7.18
CA ALA A 107 10.96 -19.47 7.27
C ALA A 107 10.47 -18.71 6.04
N CYS A 108 11.26 -17.74 5.55
CA CYS A 108 10.97 -16.98 4.33
C CYS A 108 10.91 -17.87 3.09
N ASP A 109 11.86 -18.81 2.94
CA ASP A 109 11.86 -19.73 1.80
C ASP A 109 10.67 -20.68 1.82
N ARG A 110 10.32 -21.23 3.00
CA ARG A 110 9.12 -22.07 3.18
C ARG A 110 7.84 -21.29 2.88
N ALA A 111 7.73 -20.04 3.33
CA ALA A 111 6.58 -19.20 3.02
C ALA A 111 6.51 -18.88 1.53
N ALA A 112 7.65 -18.60 0.87
CA ALA A 112 7.72 -18.38 -0.57
C ALA A 112 7.27 -19.61 -1.37
N ALA A 113 7.62 -20.82 -0.92
CA ALA A 113 7.17 -22.07 -1.54
C ALA A 113 5.65 -22.26 -1.48
N ILE A 114 5.00 -21.78 -0.41
CA ILE A 114 3.53 -21.79 -0.26
C ILE A 114 2.88 -20.69 -1.12
N LEU A 115 3.42 -19.47 -1.08
CA LEU A 115 2.83 -18.29 -1.72
C LEU A 115 3.06 -18.23 -3.23
N GLY A 116 4.14 -18.83 -3.74
CA GLY A 116 4.47 -18.81 -5.17
C GLY A 116 3.35 -19.38 -6.06
N PRO A 117 2.85 -20.60 -5.81
CA PRO A 117 1.71 -21.15 -6.55
C PRO A 117 0.44 -20.30 -6.46
N VAL A 118 0.21 -19.65 -5.30
CA VAL A 118 -0.94 -18.75 -5.08
C VAL A 118 -0.84 -17.53 -5.98
N ALA A 119 0.32 -16.86 -5.99
CA ALA A 119 0.56 -15.71 -6.84
C ALA A 119 0.47 -16.06 -8.35
N ALA A 120 0.94 -17.25 -8.73
CA ALA A 120 0.89 -17.71 -10.11
C ALA A 120 -0.53 -18.04 -10.59
N ALA A 121 -1.41 -18.48 -9.68
CA ALA A 121 -2.81 -18.85 -10.00
C ALA A 121 -3.80 -17.71 -9.81
N ALA A 122 -3.40 -16.60 -9.19
CA ALA A 122 -4.30 -15.49 -8.89
C ALA A 122 -4.76 -14.76 -10.16
N ASP A 123 -6.03 -14.36 -10.18
CA ASP A 123 -6.67 -13.71 -11.33
C ASP A 123 -6.13 -12.28 -11.56
N PRO A 124 -5.50 -12.00 -12.73
CA PRO A 124 -4.97 -10.68 -13.04
C PRO A 124 -6.02 -9.69 -13.57
N THR A 125 -7.27 -10.10 -13.77
CA THR A 125 -8.32 -9.27 -14.38
C THR A 125 -8.53 -7.99 -13.59
N GLY A 126 -8.34 -6.83 -14.25
CA GLY A 126 -8.47 -5.52 -13.63
C GLY A 126 -7.39 -5.18 -12.60
N ARG A 127 -6.26 -5.92 -12.58
CA ARG A 127 -5.18 -5.78 -11.59
C ARG A 127 -3.83 -5.49 -12.25
N PRO A 128 -3.61 -4.27 -12.77
CA PRO A 128 -2.42 -3.93 -13.55
C PRO A 128 -1.11 -4.03 -12.76
N LEU A 129 -1.09 -3.59 -11.50
CA LEU A 129 0.12 -3.67 -10.67
C LEU A 129 0.43 -5.10 -10.26
N PHE A 130 -0.60 -5.87 -9.91
CA PHE A 130 -0.44 -7.29 -9.65
C PHE A 130 0.11 -8.02 -10.87
N ALA A 131 -0.54 -7.88 -12.03
CA ALA A 131 -0.13 -8.56 -13.26
C ALA A 131 1.33 -8.22 -13.63
N ALA A 132 1.70 -6.94 -13.53
CA ALA A 132 3.06 -6.49 -13.76
C ALA A 132 4.06 -7.07 -12.75
N ASN A 133 3.73 -7.11 -11.47
CA ASN A 133 4.60 -7.71 -10.44
C ASN A 133 4.68 -9.24 -10.55
N ALA A 134 3.60 -9.92 -10.95
CA ALA A 134 3.59 -11.37 -11.19
C ALA A 134 4.50 -11.77 -12.36
N ALA A 135 4.71 -10.88 -13.33
CA ALA A 135 5.65 -11.08 -14.43
C ALA A 135 7.13 -10.86 -14.04
N VAL A 136 7.40 -10.25 -12.87
CA VAL A 136 8.77 -10.09 -12.37
C VAL A 136 9.24 -11.41 -11.75
N ALA A 137 10.25 -12.02 -12.33
CA ALA A 137 10.85 -13.23 -11.75
C ALA A 137 11.36 -12.96 -10.34
N PRO A 138 10.99 -13.78 -9.33
CA PRO A 138 11.56 -13.69 -7.99
C PRO A 138 13.05 -14.03 -8.05
N VAL A 139 13.90 -13.02 -7.84
CA VAL A 139 15.36 -13.14 -7.90
C VAL A 139 15.99 -12.89 -6.53
N GLY A 140 17.26 -13.25 -6.40
CA GLY A 140 18.01 -13.07 -5.17
C GLY A 140 17.94 -14.26 -4.22
N ASP A 141 18.24 -14.00 -2.96
CA ASP A 141 18.16 -14.99 -1.87
C ASP A 141 16.71 -15.22 -1.40
N ALA A 142 16.54 -16.03 -0.36
CA ALA A 142 15.22 -16.34 0.22
C ALA A 142 14.44 -15.07 0.63
N LEU A 143 15.12 -14.06 1.19
CA LEU A 143 14.50 -12.81 1.62
C LEU A 143 14.02 -11.98 0.42
N GLY A 144 14.85 -11.88 -0.64
CA GLY A 144 14.47 -11.17 -1.86
C GLY A 144 13.32 -11.84 -2.61
N ARG A 145 13.34 -13.17 -2.69
CA ARG A 145 12.23 -13.95 -3.30
C ARG A 145 10.93 -13.78 -2.54
N LEU A 146 10.96 -13.91 -1.20
CA LEU A 146 9.79 -13.67 -0.37
C LEU A 146 9.27 -12.26 -0.52
N TRP A 147 10.16 -11.25 -0.43
CA TRP A 147 9.76 -9.85 -0.57
C TRP A 147 9.04 -9.58 -1.90
N GLN A 148 9.52 -10.13 -3.02
CA GLN A 148 8.85 -9.97 -4.32
C GLN A 148 7.47 -10.64 -4.33
N LEU A 149 7.31 -11.82 -3.72
CA LEU A 149 5.99 -12.48 -3.61
C LEU A 149 5.04 -11.71 -2.69
N ALA A 150 5.54 -11.21 -1.56
CA ALA A 150 4.76 -10.34 -0.67
C ALA A 150 4.28 -9.09 -1.42
N THR A 151 5.17 -8.45 -2.19
CA THR A 151 4.84 -7.30 -3.05
C THR A 151 3.77 -7.67 -4.08
N THR A 152 3.91 -8.79 -4.77
CA THR A 152 2.96 -9.26 -5.79
C THR A 152 1.55 -9.45 -5.20
N LEU A 153 1.43 -10.16 -4.08
CA LEU A 153 0.14 -10.41 -3.44
C LEU A 153 -0.43 -9.15 -2.76
N ARG A 154 0.42 -8.26 -2.25
CA ARG A 154 0.01 -6.94 -1.76
C ARG A 154 -0.61 -6.11 -2.88
N GLU A 155 0.00 -6.09 -4.07
CA GLU A 155 -0.55 -5.34 -5.21
C GLU A 155 -1.82 -6.02 -5.77
N HIS A 156 -1.96 -7.34 -5.67
CA HIS A 156 -3.23 -8.04 -5.97
C HIS A 156 -4.40 -7.50 -5.13
N ARG A 157 -4.19 -7.35 -3.81
CA ARG A 157 -5.19 -6.76 -2.93
C ARG A 157 -5.36 -5.26 -3.21
N GLY A 158 -4.26 -4.53 -3.46
CA GLY A 158 -4.27 -3.10 -3.72
C GLY A 158 -5.07 -2.71 -4.96
N ASP A 159 -4.88 -3.40 -6.08
CA ASP A 159 -5.68 -3.21 -7.29
C ASP A 159 -7.16 -3.55 -7.04
N GLY A 160 -7.44 -4.62 -6.28
CA GLY A 160 -8.79 -4.97 -5.86
C GLY A 160 -9.45 -3.90 -4.98
N HIS A 161 -8.68 -3.22 -4.14
CA HIS A 161 -9.14 -2.08 -3.34
C HIS A 161 -9.54 -0.89 -4.21
N ILE A 162 -8.72 -0.55 -5.21
CA ILE A 162 -9.05 0.51 -6.17
C ILE A 162 -10.34 0.18 -6.91
N ALA A 163 -10.50 -1.05 -7.37
CA ALA A 163 -11.73 -1.49 -8.02
C ALA A 163 -12.95 -1.40 -7.09
N ALA A 164 -12.80 -1.72 -5.81
CA ALA A 164 -13.85 -1.56 -4.80
C ALA A 164 -14.21 -0.08 -4.59
N MET A 165 -13.21 0.81 -4.47
CA MET A 165 -13.45 2.26 -4.37
C MET A 165 -14.22 2.80 -5.58
N VAL A 166 -13.80 2.46 -6.79
CA VAL A 166 -14.44 2.90 -8.03
C VAL A 166 -15.89 2.41 -8.12
N SER A 167 -16.17 1.17 -7.68
CA SER A 167 -17.54 0.63 -7.68
C SER A 167 -18.48 1.35 -6.71
N GLU A 168 -17.94 1.94 -5.64
CA GLU A 168 -18.68 2.77 -4.68
C GLU A 168 -18.70 4.26 -5.06
N GLY A 169 -18.17 4.63 -6.23
CA GLY A 169 -18.10 6.02 -6.69
C GLY A 169 -17.19 6.89 -5.82
N ILE A 170 -16.12 6.32 -5.26
CA ILE A 170 -15.13 7.00 -4.41
C ILE A 170 -13.82 7.16 -5.17
N THR A 171 -13.34 8.41 -5.27
CA THR A 171 -12.03 8.72 -5.82
C THR A 171 -10.92 8.47 -4.80
N GLY A 172 -9.65 8.45 -5.26
CA GLY A 172 -8.50 8.29 -4.37
C GLY A 172 -8.37 9.40 -3.32
N LEU A 173 -8.73 10.65 -3.67
CA LEU A 173 -8.77 11.77 -2.72
C LEU A 173 -9.89 11.59 -1.69
N GLU A 174 -11.08 11.22 -2.13
CA GLU A 174 -12.23 10.98 -1.24
C GLU A 174 -11.99 9.79 -0.30
N ALA A 175 -11.28 8.75 -0.75
CA ALA A 175 -10.88 7.65 0.11
C ALA A 175 -9.98 8.12 1.27
N HIS A 176 -9.05 9.04 1.01
CA HIS A 176 -8.25 9.65 2.08
C HIS A 176 -9.08 10.50 3.02
N LEU A 177 -10.06 11.24 2.51
CA LEU A 177 -11.01 12.00 3.35
C LEU A 177 -11.84 11.09 4.25
N LEU A 178 -12.37 9.97 3.73
CA LEU A 178 -13.08 8.97 4.56
C LEU A 178 -12.19 8.41 5.67
N GLN A 179 -10.95 8.06 5.36
CA GLN A 179 -10.00 7.52 6.34
C GLN A 179 -9.62 8.56 7.40
N ALA A 180 -9.40 9.83 6.99
CA ALA A 180 -9.13 10.92 7.92
C ALA A 180 -10.34 11.21 8.81
N ALA A 181 -11.57 11.25 8.24
CA ALA A 181 -12.82 11.40 8.99
C ALA A 181 -13.11 10.22 9.94
N ALA A 182 -12.53 9.04 9.64
CA ALA A 182 -12.53 7.87 10.53
C ALA A 182 -11.49 7.95 11.66
N GLY A 183 -10.68 9.01 11.71
CA GLY A 183 -9.64 9.20 12.72
C GLY A 183 -8.39 8.34 12.54
N ARG A 184 -8.18 7.73 11.35
CA ARG A 184 -7.03 6.84 11.14
C ARG A 184 -5.70 7.58 11.01
N PHE A 185 -5.73 8.84 10.57
CA PHE A 185 -4.57 9.72 10.48
C PHE A 185 -5.00 11.19 10.40
N PRO A 186 -4.12 12.13 10.79
CA PRO A 186 -4.39 13.56 10.64
C PRO A 186 -4.52 13.95 9.16
N GLN A 187 -5.60 14.64 8.80
CA GLN A 187 -5.86 15.04 7.41
C GLN A 187 -4.75 15.91 6.81
N ALA A 188 -4.14 16.80 7.57
CA ALA A 188 -3.04 17.65 7.12
C ALA A 188 -1.81 16.82 6.68
N VAL A 189 -1.49 15.75 7.41
CA VAL A 189 -0.37 14.86 7.09
C VAL A 189 -0.63 14.11 5.78
N ILE A 190 -1.81 13.46 5.65
CA ILE A 190 -2.09 12.68 4.43
C ILE A 190 -2.21 13.58 3.21
N ARG A 191 -2.84 14.74 3.34
CA ARG A 191 -2.93 15.75 2.28
C ARG A 191 -1.54 16.12 1.76
N GLN A 192 -0.62 16.46 2.67
CA GLN A 192 0.74 16.83 2.34
C GLN A 192 1.52 15.69 1.67
N VAL A 193 1.52 14.49 2.24
CA VAL A 193 2.28 13.35 1.69
C VAL A 193 1.70 12.81 0.39
N ARG A 194 0.44 13.10 0.06
CA ARG A 194 -0.18 12.75 -1.21
C ARG A 194 -0.16 13.88 -2.24
N GLY A 195 0.35 15.06 -1.86
CA GLY A 195 0.55 16.20 -2.75
C GLY A 195 -0.71 16.98 -3.08
N TRP A 196 -1.81 16.79 -2.33
CA TRP A 196 -3.06 17.53 -2.54
C TRP A 196 -2.98 18.94 -1.96
N SER A 197 -3.45 19.92 -2.71
CA SER A 197 -3.58 21.29 -2.23
C SER A 197 -4.74 21.43 -1.24
N GLU A 198 -4.74 22.51 -0.44
CA GLU A 198 -5.85 22.83 0.45
C GLU A 198 -7.17 23.02 -0.29
N GLY A 199 -7.11 23.70 -1.44
CA GLY A 199 -8.30 23.92 -2.26
C GLY A 199 -8.91 22.65 -2.84
N GLU A 200 -8.07 21.72 -3.36
CA GLU A 200 -8.56 20.42 -3.84
C GLU A 200 -9.16 19.58 -2.71
N TRP A 201 -8.51 19.60 -1.55
CA TRP A 201 -8.99 18.90 -0.35
C TRP A 201 -10.33 19.44 0.13
N ALA A 202 -10.45 20.77 0.25
CA ALA A 202 -11.68 21.44 0.69
C ALA A 202 -12.83 21.19 -0.30
N ALA A 203 -12.59 21.32 -1.60
CA ALA A 203 -13.61 21.05 -2.62
C ALA A 203 -14.12 19.60 -2.59
N ALA A 204 -13.22 18.64 -2.40
CA ALA A 204 -13.62 17.25 -2.25
C ALA A 204 -14.40 17.01 -0.95
N ALA A 205 -14.00 17.64 0.15
CA ALA A 205 -14.74 17.57 1.41
C ALA A 205 -16.16 18.14 1.28
N ASP A 206 -16.32 19.28 0.60
CA ASP A 206 -17.63 19.89 0.33
C ASP A 206 -18.52 18.96 -0.50
N ALA A 207 -17.97 18.36 -1.55
CA ALA A 207 -18.68 17.39 -2.39
C ALA A 207 -19.12 16.16 -1.57
N MET A 208 -18.28 15.66 -0.67
CA MET A 208 -18.63 14.55 0.22
C MET A 208 -19.65 14.92 1.28
N CYS A 209 -19.62 16.14 1.81
CA CYS A 209 -20.68 16.68 2.68
C CYS A 209 -22.02 16.72 1.94
N ALA A 210 -22.05 17.24 0.71
CA ALA A 210 -23.24 17.29 -0.13
C ALA A 210 -23.82 15.89 -0.43
N ARG A 211 -22.96 14.86 -0.54
CA ARG A 211 -23.36 13.45 -0.66
C ARG A 211 -23.75 12.81 0.67
N GLY A 212 -23.63 13.52 1.79
CA GLY A 212 -23.93 13.01 3.12
C GLY A 212 -22.97 11.94 3.63
N LEU A 213 -21.74 11.87 3.11
CA LEU A 213 -20.74 10.86 3.51
C LEU A 213 -19.89 11.34 4.72
N VAL A 214 -19.62 12.63 4.80
CA VAL A 214 -18.92 13.25 5.92
C VAL A 214 -19.71 14.47 6.41
N SER A 215 -19.47 14.92 7.64
CA SER A 215 -19.99 16.16 8.18
C SER A 215 -18.84 17.01 8.74
N ARG A 216 -19.05 18.35 8.75
CA ARG A 216 -18.15 19.31 9.40
C ARG A 216 -18.57 19.62 10.84
N ASP A 217 -19.71 19.09 11.28
CA ASP A 217 -20.21 19.27 12.63
C ASP A 217 -19.39 18.40 13.59
N GLY A 218 -18.27 18.93 14.04
CA GLY A 218 -17.39 18.28 14.99
C GLY A 218 -18.09 18.02 16.32
N THR A 219 -18.69 16.84 16.49
CA THR A 219 -18.80 16.27 17.81
C THR A 219 -17.37 15.91 18.24
N ALA A 220 -16.89 16.63 19.26
CA ALA A 220 -15.57 16.42 19.85
C ALA A 220 -15.25 14.93 20.00
N SER A 221 -14.01 14.58 19.66
CA SER A 221 -13.46 13.27 20.03
C SER A 221 -13.69 13.03 21.53
N PRO A 222 -14.01 11.81 21.98
CA PRO A 222 -14.20 11.48 23.40
C PRO A 222 -13.04 11.92 24.30
N ASP A 223 -11.86 12.19 23.72
CA ASP A 223 -10.63 12.54 24.43
C ASP A 223 -10.40 14.06 24.63
N GLY A 224 -11.41 14.90 24.36
CA GLY A 224 -11.38 16.32 24.71
C GLY A 224 -10.41 17.21 23.93
N ALA A 225 -9.82 16.73 22.83
CA ALA A 225 -9.04 17.58 21.95
C ALA A 225 -9.95 18.56 21.22
N ALA A 226 -9.68 19.87 21.33
CA ALA A 226 -10.42 20.91 20.65
C ALA A 226 -10.50 20.61 19.16
N ALA A 227 -11.74 20.54 18.62
CA ALA A 227 -11.94 20.41 17.19
C ALA A 227 -11.28 21.60 16.49
N ALA A 228 -10.29 21.33 15.62
CA ALA A 228 -9.85 22.33 14.68
C ALA A 228 -11.06 22.69 13.78
N ASP A 229 -11.21 23.95 13.40
CA ASP A 229 -12.36 24.47 12.63
C ASP A 229 -12.69 23.71 11.32
N ASP A 230 -11.87 22.71 10.94
CA ASP A 230 -11.98 21.89 9.74
C ASP A 230 -12.10 20.37 10.00
N ALA A 231 -12.43 19.95 11.22
CA ALA A 231 -12.52 18.52 11.56
C ALA A 231 -13.70 17.86 10.83
N LEU A 232 -13.41 16.86 9.99
CA LEU A 232 -14.40 16.02 9.33
C LEU A 232 -14.73 14.81 10.21
N SER A 233 -16.02 14.44 10.23
CA SER A 233 -16.53 13.23 10.89
C SER A 233 -17.27 12.35 9.89
N LEU A 234 -17.16 11.03 10.03
CA LEU A 234 -17.96 10.10 9.22
C LEU A 234 -19.43 10.14 9.63
N THR A 235 -20.30 10.30 8.64
CA THR A 235 -21.72 10.00 8.83
C THR A 235 -21.97 8.49 8.89
N PRO A 236 -23.17 8.02 9.28
CA PRO A 236 -23.53 6.61 9.13
C PRO A 236 -23.38 6.09 7.68
N ALA A 237 -23.73 6.91 6.68
CA ALA A 237 -23.58 6.56 5.26
C ALA A 237 -22.10 6.46 4.86
N GLY A 238 -21.24 7.42 5.26
CA GLY A 238 -19.81 7.35 5.01
C GLY A 238 -19.13 6.14 5.66
N ARG A 239 -19.56 5.79 6.88
CA ARG A 239 -19.10 4.58 7.57
C ARG A 239 -19.51 3.31 6.83
N ALA A 240 -20.76 3.25 6.31
CA ALA A 240 -21.24 2.12 5.54
C ALA A 240 -20.42 1.95 4.25
N VAL A 241 -20.17 3.02 3.50
CA VAL A 241 -19.31 3.01 2.29
C VAL A 241 -17.91 2.50 2.62
N LEU A 242 -17.28 3.00 3.68
CA LEU A 242 -15.95 2.56 4.10
C LEU A 242 -15.92 1.06 4.43
N VAL A 243 -16.91 0.57 5.18
CA VAL A 243 -17.06 -0.86 5.51
C VAL A 243 -17.27 -1.70 4.26
N THR A 244 -18.10 -1.25 3.31
CA THR A 244 -18.36 -1.95 2.04
C THR A 244 -17.09 -2.07 1.19
N ILE A 245 -16.34 -0.96 1.03
CA ILE A 245 -15.07 -0.97 0.29
C ILE A 245 -14.11 -1.99 0.90
N GLU A 246 -13.94 -1.98 2.22
CA GLU A 246 -13.03 -2.90 2.90
C GLU A 246 -13.48 -4.36 2.80
N ALA A 247 -14.78 -4.63 2.93
CA ALA A 247 -15.34 -5.98 2.78
C ALA A 247 -15.15 -6.52 1.36
N HIS A 248 -15.45 -5.69 0.33
CA HIS A 248 -15.22 -6.06 -1.06
C HIS A 248 -13.74 -6.27 -1.38
N THR A 249 -12.85 -5.46 -0.79
CA THR A 249 -11.40 -5.62 -0.95
C THR A 249 -10.93 -6.98 -0.42
N ASP A 250 -11.36 -7.35 0.78
CA ASP A 250 -10.98 -8.62 1.40
C ASP A 250 -11.54 -9.81 0.62
N GLU A 251 -12.83 -9.76 0.25
CA GLU A 251 -13.48 -10.82 -0.51
C GLU A 251 -12.86 -11.01 -1.90
N ARG A 252 -12.57 -9.92 -2.61
CA ARG A 252 -11.93 -10.01 -3.94
C ARG A 252 -10.48 -10.47 -3.87
N ALA A 253 -9.77 -10.18 -2.80
CA ALA A 253 -8.43 -10.73 -2.58
C ALA A 253 -8.51 -12.22 -2.26
N TRP A 254 -9.53 -12.64 -1.50
CA TRP A 254 -9.75 -14.03 -1.16
C TRP A 254 -10.15 -14.86 -2.38
N SER A 255 -11.30 -14.53 -2.99
CA SER A 255 -11.87 -15.28 -4.12
C SER A 255 -11.01 -15.19 -5.38
N GLY A 256 -10.26 -14.10 -5.58
CA GLY A 256 -9.39 -13.90 -6.74
C GLY A 256 -8.04 -14.63 -6.68
N GLY A 257 -7.71 -15.30 -5.56
CA GLY A 257 -6.43 -16.02 -5.49
C GLY A 257 -6.13 -16.68 -4.15
N LEU A 258 -6.38 -16.00 -3.02
CA LEU A 258 -5.94 -16.50 -1.72
C LEU A 258 -6.75 -17.71 -1.20
N ALA A 259 -7.95 -17.94 -1.70
CA ALA A 259 -8.83 -19.03 -1.26
C ALA A 259 -8.21 -20.43 -1.42
N VAL A 260 -7.28 -20.60 -2.35
CA VAL A 260 -6.57 -21.87 -2.55
C VAL A 260 -5.74 -22.27 -1.33
N LEU A 261 -5.35 -21.31 -0.48
CA LEU A 261 -4.65 -21.60 0.78
C LEU A 261 -5.56 -22.25 1.82
N GLY A 262 -6.86 -21.90 1.79
CA GLY A 262 -7.74 -22.15 2.89
C GLY A 262 -7.27 -21.45 4.17
N GLU A 263 -8.06 -21.51 5.24
CA GLU A 263 -7.67 -20.88 6.52
C GLU A 263 -6.40 -21.51 7.10
N ARG A 264 -6.25 -22.83 6.98
CA ARG A 264 -5.05 -23.54 7.48
C ARG A 264 -3.77 -23.07 6.78
N GLY A 265 -3.80 -22.85 5.46
CA GLY A 265 -2.65 -22.34 4.72
C GLY A 265 -2.31 -20.90 5.13
N VAL A 266 -3.31 -20.06 5.36
CA VAL A 266 -3.10 -18.70 5.89
C VAL A 266 -2.44 -18.77 7.28
N GLU A 267 -2.93 -19.59 8.20
CA GLU A 267 -2.31 -19.78 9.52
C GLU A 267 -0.85 -20.24 9.42
N GLN A 268 -0.57 -21.17 8.51
CA GLN A 268 0.79 -21.65 8.28
C GLN A 268 1.72 -20.54 7.79
N VAL A 269 1.27 -19.73 6.84
CA VAL A 269 2.06 -18.58 6.35
C VAL A 269 2.24 -17.54 7.45
N LEU A 270 1.20 -17.23 8.22
CA LEU A 270 1.28 -16.29 9.35
C LEU A 270 2.23 -16.78 10.44
N ALA A 271 2.27 -18.08 10.71
CA ALA A 271 3.23 -18.66 11.67
C ALA A 271 4.69 -18.49 11.20
N LEU A 272 4.93 -18.63 9.89
CA LEU A 272 6.26 -18.45 9.29
C LEU A 272 6.70 -16.99 9.23
N LEU A 273 5.82 -16.09 8.79
CA LEU A 273 6.15 -14.69 8.50
C LEU A 273 5.88 -13.72 9.66
N GLY A 274 5.00 -14.10 10.59
CA GLY A 274 4.60 -13.24 11.70
C GLY A 274 5.76 -12.73 12.55
N PRO A 275 6.77 -13.53 12.91
CA PRO A 275 7.96 -13.03 13.61
C PRO A 275 8.68 -11.92 12.84
N SER A 276 8.93 -12.12 11.53
CA SER A 276 9.61 -11.13 10.69
C SER A 276 8.76 -9.87 10.50
N ALA A 277 7.46 -9.99 10.28
CA ALA A 277 6.55 -8.84 10.16
C ALA A 277 6.50 -8.00 11.45
N ARG A 278 6.47 -8.66 12.63
CA ARG A 278 6.56 -7.96 13.92
C ARG A 278 7.93 -7.29 14.13
N ALA A 279 9.01 -7.93 13.72
CA ALA A 279 10.34 -7.36 13.81
C ALA A 279 10.47 -6.08 12.96
N VAL A 280 9.92 -6.09 11.73
CA VAL A 280 9.83 -4.89 10.89
C VAL A 280 8.99 -3.81 11.57
N ALA A 281 7.81 -4.15 12.08
CA ALA A 281 6.94 -3.19 12.76
C ALA A 281 7.58 -2.57 14.00
N ALA A 282 8.35 -3.35 14.77
CA ALA A 282 9.03 -2.90 15.99
C ALA A 282 10.38 -2.20 15.74
N SER A 283 10.91 -2.24 14.51
CA SER A 283 12.24 -1.68 14.19
C SER A 283 12.31 -0.15 14.19
N GLY A 284 11.17 0.53 14.17
CA GLY A 284 11.10 1.97 13.94
C GLY A 284 11.35 2.40 12.49
N MET A 285 11.60 1.47 11.58
CA MET A 285 11.80 1.74 10.16
C MET A 285 10.54 2.30 9.49
N LEU A 286 9.38 1.77 9.85
CA LEU A 286 8.10 2.18 9.26
C LEU A 286 7.51 3.37 10.03
N PRO A 287 6.99 4.41 9.34
CA PRO A 287 6.40 5.55 10.02
C PRO A 287 5.14 5.14 10.79
N ALA A 288 4.99 5.63 12.03
CA ALA A 288 3.82 5.37 12.86
C ALA A 288 2.51 5.83 12.20
N ILE A 289 2.57 6.95 11.48
CA ILE A 289 1.47 7.43 10.63
C ILE A 289 1.78 7.02 9.19
N ASN A 290 1.03 6.05 8.70
CA ASN A 290 1.20 5.55 7.34
C ASN A 290 -0.14 5.45 6.61
N PRO A 291 -0.14 5.63 5.28
CA PRO A 291 -1.38 5.62 4.48
C PRO A 291 -2.01 4.24 4.30
N THR A 292 -1.35 3.17 4.72
CA THR A 292 -1.89 1.80 4.62
C THR A 292 -2.91 1.54 5.71
N GLY A 293 -2.88 2.33 6.79
CA GLY A 293 -3.79 2.20 7.93
C GLY A 293 -3.49 0.97 8.80
N LEU A 294 -2.32 0.34 8.64
CA LEU A 294 -1.86 -0.69 9.55
C LEU A 294 -1.35 -0.02 10.84
N PRO A 295 -1.79 -0.49 12.02
CA PRO A 295 -1.21 -0.05 13.27
C PRO A 295 0.18 -0.68 13.40
N TYR A 296 1.22 0.10 13.13
CA TYR A 296 2.57 -0.28 13.55
C TYR A 296 2.78 0.20 14.98
N PRO A 297 3.20 -0.66 15.91
CA PRO A 297 3.52 -0.23 17.26
C PRO A 297 4.65 0.81 17.21
N SER A 298 4.42 1.93 17.90
CA SER A 298 5.42 2.98 18.12
C SER A 298 6.50 2.49 19.07
#